data_5964e17883367e86a77a2883af2fcdec
#
_entry.id   5964e17883367e86a77a2883af2fcdec
#
_cell.length_a   1.000
_cell.length_b   1.000
_cell.length_c   1.000
_cell.angle_alpha   90.00
_cell.angle_beta   90.00
_cell.angle_gamma   90.00
#
_symmetry.space_group_name_H-M   'P 1'
#
loop_
_entity.id
_entity.type
_entity.pdbx_description
1 polymer ?
#
loop_
_entity_poly.entity_id
_entity_poly.type
_entity_poly.pdbx_seq_one_letter_code
_entity_poly.pdbx_strand_id
1 'polypeptide(L)'
;MNAIQPPVKPPSPPKDPQPPGPDGRAPSKLVNSERDPDARWTKKGGKRYFGYKAHVGIDQGSAIIRRNKMTDASVNDTVPADELISGDEKAVYADQAYDKHERRAGLVARSIKPRLMFRPNKHHALTERQKRFNDAVGRRRAPVEQVFARLKGIYGMARARYLGLARNQTHLRLLCLAMNIKRWAVLPPAEVTA
;
A
#
# COMPACT_ATOMS: atom_id res chain seq x y z
N MET A 1 -0.52 -4.73 -0.03
CA MET A 1 -1.37 -3.54 0.05
C MET A 1 -2.74 -3.87 -0.48
N ASN A 2 -3.79 -3.43 0.19
CA ASN A 2 -5.15 -3.87 -0.09
C ASN A 2 -6.03 -2.68 -0.43
N ALA A 3 -6.83 -2.80 -1.51
CA ALA A 3 -7.80 -1.78 -1.87
C ALA A 3 -8.93 -1.71 -0.85
N ILE A 4 -9.32 -0.51 -0.47
CA ILE A 4 -10.47 -0.22 0.39
C ILE A 4 -11.60 0.23 -0.51
N GLN A 5 -12.75 -0.43 -0.43
CA GLN A 5 -13.92 -0.11 -1.24
C GLN A 5 -14.76 0.97 -0.56
N PRO A 6 -15.39 1.86 -1.34
CA PRO A 6 -16.37 2.81 -0.81
C PRO A 6 -17.60 2.06 -0.27
N PRO A 7 -18.38 2.68 0.65
CA PRO A 7 -19.56 2.06 1.22
C PRO A 7 -20.73 1.90 0.23
N VAL A 8 -20.57 2.40 -0.98
CA VAL A 8 -21.58 2.34 -2.05
C VAL A 8 -21.26 1.19 -2.99
N LYS A 9 -22.28 0.42 -3.36
CA LYS A 9 -22.17 -0.63 -4.38
C LYS A 9 -21.62 -0.03 -5.68
N PRO A 10 -20.62 -0.64 -6.31
CA PRO A 10 -20.10 -0.13 -7.59
C PRO A 10 -21.23 -0.05 -8.62
N PRO A 11 -21.20 0.95 -9.52
CA PRO A 11 -22.15 1.02 -10.60
C PRO A 11 -22.08 -0.25 -11.44
N SER A 12 -23.20 -0.73 -11.89
CA SER A 12 -23.24 -1.80 -12.88
C SER A 12 -22.46 -1.34 -14.11
N PRO A 13 -21.70 -2.22 -14.77
CA PRO A 13 -21.08 -1.83 -16.04
C PRO A 13 -22.16 -1.33 -17.02
N PRO A 14 -21.86 -0.30 -17.82
CA PRO A 14 -22.80 0.20 -18.80
C PRO A 14 -23.31 -0.96 -19.66
N LYS A 15 -24.63 -1.01 -19.87
CA LYS A 15 -25.28 -2.08 -20.65
C LYS A 15 -24.94 -1.99 -22.15
N ASP A 16 -24.60 -0.80 -22.61
CA ASP A 16 -24.26 -0.57 -24.00
C ASP A 16 -22.74 -0.42 -24.20
N PRO A 17 -22.16 -1.00 -25.26
CA PRO A 17 -20.78 -0.79 -25.59
C PRO A 17 -20.57 0.69 -25.93
N GLN A 18 -19.69 1.37 -25.22
CA GLN A 18 -19.29 2.72 -25.57
C GLN A 18 -18.69 2.72 -26.99
N PRO A 19 -18.99 3.72 -27.81
CA PRO A 19 -18.40 3.83 -29.14
C PRO A 19 -16.86 3.85 -29.03
N PRO A 20 -16.16 3.23 -29.96
CA PRO A 20 -14.71 3.27 -29.98
C PRO A 20 -14.21 4.71 -29.99
N GLY A 21 -13.13 4.98 -29.28
CA GLY A 21 -12.48 6.29 -29.30
C GLY A 21 -12.01 6.66 -30.72
N PRO A 22 -11.58 7.91 -30.92
CA PRO A 22 -11.13 8.38 -32.25
C PRO A 22 -9.93 7.59 -32.80
N ASP A 23 -9.25 6.80 -31.96
CA ASP A 23 -8.15 5.88 -32.28
C ASP A 23 -8.63 4.44 -32.62
N GLY A 24 -9.93 4.19 -32.69
CA GLY A 24 -10.53 2.88 -32.97
C GLY A 24 -10.36 1.84 -31.86
N ARG A 25 -9.81 2.19 -30.70
CA ARG A 25 -9.63 1.29 -29.57
C ARG A 25 -10.86 1.29 -28.66
N ALA A 26 -11.24 0.11 -28.20
CA ALA A 26 -12.27 -0.02 -27.18
C ALA A 26 -11.88 0.76 -25.93
N PRO A 27 -12.80 1.51 -25.28
CA PRO A 27 -12.50 2.27 -24.09
C PRO A 27 -11.98 1.34 -23.00
N SER A 28 -10.70 1.47 -22.68
CA SER A 28 -10.00 0.64 -21.67
C SER A 28 -10.33 1.03 -20.23
N LYS A 29 -11.08 2.13 -20.03
CA LYS A 29 -11.35 2.69 -18.71
C LYS A 29 -12.80 2.45 -18.31
N LEU A 30 -12.98 1.69 -17.24
CA LEU A 30 -14.26 1.62 -16.53
C LEU A 30 -14.63 3.02 -16.06
N VAL A 31 -15.87 3.44 -16.31
CA VAL A 31 -16.39 4.75 -15.89
C VAL A 31 -16.34 4.85 -14.37
N ASN A 32 -15.87 5.98 -13.87
CA ASN A 32 -15.88 6.27 -12.43
C ASN A 32 -17.31 6.51 -11.95
N SER A 33 -17.56 6.24 -10.67
CA SER A 33 -18.84 6.57 -10.07
C SER A 33 -19.01 8.09 -9.95
N GLU A 34 -20.12 8.63 -10.40
CA GLU A 34 -20.49 10.03 -10.17
C GLU A 34 -20.60 10.36 -8.67
N ARG A 35 -20.97 9.37 -7.85
CA ARG A 35 -21.07 9.52 -6.38
C ARG A 35 -19.71 9.62 -5.69
N ASP A 36 -18.67 9.04 -6.27
CA ASP A 36 -17.31 9.08 -5.71
C ASP A 36 -16.29 9.26 -6.86
N PRO A 37 -16.09 10.50 -7.32
CA PRO A 37 -15.23 10.81 -8.45
C PRO A 37 -13.74 10.55 -8.17
N ASP A 38 -13.34 10.46 -6.92
CA ASP A 38 -11.95 10.17 -6.53
C ASP A 38 -11.61 8.67 -6.55
N ALA A 39 -12.63 7.81 -6.43
CA ALA A 39 -12.42 6.37 -6.43
C ALA A 39 -12.15 5.84 -7.84
N ARG A 40 -11.33 4.80 -7.95
CA ARG A 40 -10.93 4.18 -9.23
C ARG A 40 -11.02 2.67 -9.14
N TRP A 41 -11.08 2.05 -10.32
CA TRP A 41 -11.04 0.61 -10.47
C TRP A 41 -9.61 0.07 -10.45
N THR A 42 -9.43 -1.10 -9.84
CA THR A 42 -8.21 -1.90 -9.92
C THR A 42 -8.55 -3.38 -10.08
N LYS A 43 -7.60 -4.16 -10.58
CA LYS A 43 -7.73 -5.61 -10.72
C LYS A 43 -6.65 -6.31 -9.89
N LYS A 44 -7.04 -7.27 -9.06
CA LYS A 44 -6.12 -8.09 -8.27
C LYS A 44 -6.60 -9.54 -8.26
N GLY A 45 -5.73 -10.48 -8.64
CA GLY A 45 -6.07 -11.90 -8.65
C GLY A 45 -7.33 -12.22 -9.45
N GLY A 46 -7.52 -11.59 -10.63
CA GLY A 46 -8.72 -11.77 -11.46
C GLY A 46 -9.95 -10.99 -11.01
N LYS A 47 -10.03 -10.55 -9.75
CA LYS A 47 -11.16 -9.79 -9.20
C LYS A 47 -10.97 -8.29 -9.40
N ARG A 48 -12.08 -7.58 -9.64
CA ARG A 48 -12.13 -6.12 -9.78
C ARG A 48 -12.55 -5.49 -8.46
N TYR A 49 -11.88 -4.39 -8.10
CA TYR A 49 -12.17 -3.60 -6.90
C TYR A 49 -12.30 -2.14 -7.28
N PHE A 50 -13.29 -1.47 -6.70
CA PHE A 50 -13.50 -0.03 -6.85
C PHE A 50 -13.25 0.65 -5.52
N GLY A 51 -12.46 1.72 -5.49
CA GLY A 51 -12.21 2.47 -4.26
C GLY A 51 -10.80 2.99 -4.14
N TYR A 52 -10.19 2.72 -2.99
CA TYR A 52 -8.93 3.31 -2.54
C TYR A 52 -7.95 2.24 -2.07
N LYS A 53 -6.67 2.62 -2.01
CA LYS A 53 -5.58 1.82 -1.40
C LYS A 53 -4.99 2.58 -0.23
N ALA A 54 -4.81 1.88 0.89
CA ALA A 54 -4.06 2.38 2.03
C ALA A 54 -2.61 1.88 1.95
N HIS A 55 -1.68 2.79 2.19
CA HIS A 55 -0.25 2.53 2.26
C HIS A 55 0.24 2.95 3.65
N VAL A 56 1.05 2.12 4.28
CA VAL A 56 1.60 2.41 5.61
C VAL A 56 3.08 2.08 5.65
N GLY A 57 3.85 2.96 6.29
CA GLY A 57 5.20 2.72 6.73
C GLY A 57 5.19 2.50 8.24
N ILE A 58 5.79 1.42 8.72
CA ILE A 58 5.86 1.10 10.15
C ILE A 58 7.31 0.99 10.60
N ASP A 59 7.55 1.30 11.85
CA ASP A 59 8.79 0.98 12.51
C ASP A 59 8.87 -0.53 12.78
N GLN A 60 10.03 -1.12 12.48
CA GLN A 60 10.20 -2.57 12.50
C GLN A 60 10.22 -3.14 13.93
N GLY A 61 10.79 -2.43 14.90
CA GLY A 61 10.87 -2.88 16.29
C GLY A 61 9.56 -2.69 17.02
N SER A 62 9.08 -1.46 17.06
CA SER A 62 7.89 -1.08 17.80
C SER A 62 6.57 -1.41 17.10
N ALA A 63 6.57 -1.62 15.79
CA ALA A 63 5.39 -1.70 14.93
C ALA A 63 4.50 -0.43 14.97
N ILE A 64 5.05 0.71 15.39
CA ILE A 64 4.41 2.03 15.32
C ILE A 64 4.29 2.44 13.85
N ILE A 65 3.11 2.95 13.46
CA ILE A 65 2.87 3.46 12.11
C ILE A 65 3.47 4.87 12.02
N ARG A 66 4.54 5.04 11.27
CA ARG A 66 5.26 6.30 11.10
C ARG A 66 4.65 7.18 10.01
N ARG A 67 4.26 6.57 8.91
CA ARG A 67 3.67 7.25 7.74
C ARG A 67 2.47 6.47 7.23
N ASN A 68 1.51 7.20 6.71
CA ASN A 68 0.36 6.61 6.02
C ASN A 68 -0.07 7.49 4.85
N LYS A 69 -0.53 6.86 3.79
CA LYS A 69 -1.04 7.51 2.58
C LYS A 69 -2.23 6.73 2.05
N MET A 70 -3.25 7.44 1.62
CA MET A 70 -4.36 6.89 0.83
C MET A 70 -4.18 7.32 -0.62
N THR A 71 -4.43 6.42 -1.54
CA THR A 71 -4.51 6.72 -2.99
C THR A 71 -5.80 6.14 -3.55
N ASP A 72 -6.21 6.56 -4.72
CA ASP A 72 -7.20 5.80 -5.45
C ASP A 72 -6.65 4.40 -5.81
N ALA A 73 -7.56 3.46 -6.09
CA ALA A 73 -7.17 2.07 -6.29
C ALA A 73 -6.38 1.80 -7.59
N SER A 74 -6.37 2.73 -8.56
CA SER A 74 -5.64 2.58 -9.82
C SER A 74 -4.14 2.86 -9.66
N VAL A 75 -3.76 3.67 -8.67
CA VAL A 75 -2.36 4.03 -8.42
C VAL A 75 -1.53 2.79 -8.09
N ASN A 76 -0.39 2.65 -8.77
CA ASN A 76 0.53 1.56 -8.48
C ASN A 76 1.14 1.72 -7.08
N ASP A 77 1.23 0.63 -6.34
CA ASP A 77 1.73 0.61 -4.95
C ASP A 77 3.14 1.17 -4.80
N THR A 78 3.93 1.17 -5.86
CA THR A 78 5.30 1.71 -5.86
C THR A 78 5.35 3.24 -5.93
N VAL A 79 4.28 3.91 -6.36
CA VAL A 79 4.26 5.38 -6.51
C VAL A 79 4.36 6.07 -5.15
N PRO A 80 3.51 5.77 -4.15
CA PRO A 80 3.56 6.43 -2.85
C PRO A 80 4.67 5.91 -1.94
N ALA A 81 5.49 4.94 -2.39
CA ALA A 81 6.45 4.26 -1.53
C ALA A 81 7.50 5.22 -0.93
N ASP A 82 7.99 6.16 -1.72
CA ASP A 82 9.03 7.09 -1.28
C ASP A 82 8.49 8.13 -0.29
N GLU A 83 7.19 8.45 -0.33
CA GLU A 83 6.51 9.30 0.64
C GLU A 83 6.34 8.63 2.02
N LEU A 84 6.44 7.29 2.07
CA LEU A 84 6.36 6.53 3.32
C LEU A 84 7.70 6.47 4.07
N ILE A 85 8.78 6.96 3.45
CA ILE A 85 10.13 6.97 4.01
C ILE A 85 10.38 8.36 4.60
N SER A 86 10.63 8.42 5.91
CA SER A 86 10.85 9.68 6.63
C SER A 86 12.26 10.25 6.40
N GLY A 87 13.27 9.37 6.24
CA GLY A 87 14.64 9.74 5.97
C GLY A 87 15.62 9.50 7.10
N ASP A 88 15.13 9.20 8.27
CA ASP A 88 15.90 8.88 9.47
C ASP A 88 16.01 7.37 9.73
N GLU A 89 15.47 6.54 8.80
CA GLU A 89 15.54 5.09 8.91
C GLU A 89 16.97 4.56 8.68
N LYS A 90 17.40 3.61 9.51
CA LYS A 90 18.65 2.86 9.28
C LYS A 90 18.54 1.88 8.11
N ALA A 91 17.34 1.36 7.85
CA ALA A 91 17.05 0.43 6.77
C ALA A 91 15.57 0.47 6.38
N VAL A 92 15.27 0.23 5.10
CA VAL A 92 13.91 0.11 4.56
C VAL A 92 13.68 -1.30 4.06
N TYR A 93 12.67 -1.98 4.60
CA TYR A 93 12.27 -3.34 4.22
C TYR A 93 11.01 -3.28 3.35
N ALA A 94 11.09 -3.75 2.11
CA ALA A 94 9.95 -3.80 1.21
C ALA A 94 9.94 -5.06 0.34
N ASP A 95 8.77 -5.39 -0.24
CA ASP A 95 8.65 -6.57 -1.11
C ASP A 95 9.23 -6.31 -2.51
N GLN A 96 9.23 -7.36 -3.33
CA GLN A 96 9.77 -7.34 -4.68
C GLN A 96 9.08 -6.34 -5.64
N ALA A 97 7.85 -5.89 -5.33
CA ALA A 97 7.16 -4.88 -6.13
C ALA A 97 7.84 -3.51 -6.04
N TYR A 98 8.54 -3.27 -4.93
CA TYR A 98 9.26 -2.01 -4.68
C TYR A 98 10.70 -2.02 -5.17
N ASP A 99 11.19 -3.15 -5.71
CA ASP A 99 12.55 -3.30 -6.19
C ASP A 99 12.76 -2.55 -7.51
N LYS A 100 13.29 -1.33 -7.42
CA LYS A 100 13.73 -0.50 -8.52
C LYS A 100 15.16 -0.04 -8.27
N HIS A 101 15.97 -0.06 -9.32
CA HIS A 101 17.38 0.36 -9.24
C HIS A 101 17.51 1.80 -8.70
N GLU A 102 16.72 2.73 -9.23
CA GLU A 102 16.69 4.14 -8.80
C GLU A 102 16.36 4.28 -7.31
N ARG A 103 15.39 3.50 -6.80
CA ARG A 103 15.04 3.51 -5.38
C ARG A 103 16.16 2.97 -4.50
N ARG A 104 16.84 1.90 -4.93
CA ARG A 104 18.02 1.40 -4.21
C ARG A 104 19.11 2.46 -4.13
N ALA A 105 19.42 3.09 -5.27
CA ALA A 105 20.43 4.15 -5.34
C ALA A 105 20.03 5.36 -4.45
N GLY A 106 18.77 5.81 -4.53
CA GLY A 106 18.26 6.90 -3.71
C GLY A 106 18.29 6.62 -2.19
N LEU A 107 18.03 5.38 -1.78
CA LEU A 107 18.17 4.98 -0.37
C LEU A 107 19.64 5.00 0.07
N VAL A 108 20.55 4.46 -0.74
CA VAL A 108 21.99 4.46 -0.45
C VAL A 108 22.52 5.88 -0.35
N ALA A 109 22.12 6.78 -1.26
CA ALA A 109 22.53 8.19 -1.23
C ALA A 109 22.08 8.90 0.08
N ARG A 110 21.00 8.44 0.71
CA ARG A 110 20.50 8.91 2.00
C ARG A 110 21.07 8.12 3.20
N SER A 111 22.09 7.30 3.00
CA SER A 111 22.69 6.40 4.00
C SER A 111 21.71 5.39 4.60
N ILE A 112 20.61 5.08 3.89
CA ILE A 112 19.60 4.11 4.29
C ILE A 112 19.89 2.77 3.62
N LYS A 113 19.96 1.67 4.39
CA LYS A 113 20.19 0.33 3.86
C LYS A 113 18.96 -0.19 3.10
N PRO A 114 19.02 -0.42 1.76
CA PRO A 114 17.90 -0.94 0.99
C PRO A 114 17.77 -2.45 1.22
N ARG A 115 16.77 -2.84 1.99
CA ARG A 115 16.38 -4.24 2.23
C ARG A 115 15.13 -4.59 1.42
N LEU A 116 15.20 -4.32 0.11
CA LEU A 116 14.14 -4.62 -0.85
C LEU A 116 14.32 -6.06 -1.34
N MET A 117 13.25 -6.86 -1.34
CA MET A 117 13.28 -8.23 -1.86
C MET A 117 13.65 -8.22 -3.34
N PHE A 118 14.52 -9.14 -3.75
CA PHE A 118 14.85 -9.34 -5.15
C PHE A 118 13.68 -9.90 -5.92
N ARG A 119 13.45 -9.37 -7.11
CA ARG A 119 12.44 -9.86 -8.04
C ARG A 119 13.08 -10.89 -8.98
N PRO A 120 12.47 -12.09 -9.19
CA PRO A 120 12.94 -12.99 -10.24
C PRO A 120 12.79 -12.31 -11.62
N ASN A 121 13.80 -12.44 -12.45
CA ASN A 121 13.74 -12.03 -13.83
C ASN A 121 13.14 -13.17 -14.68
N LYS A 122 12.52 -12.82 -15.83
CA LYS A 122 11.97 -13.78 -16.78
C LYS A 122 13.00 -14.82 -17.25
N HIS A 123 14.27 -14.43 -17.32
CA HIS A 123 15.38 -15.26 -17.84
C HIS A 123 16.30 -15.80 -16.75
N HIS A 124 16.19 -15.33 -15.50
CA HIS A 124 17.06 -15.73 -14.40
C HIS A 124 16.26 -15.95 -13.13
N ALA A 125 16.29 -17.18 -12.64
CA ALA A 125 15.76 -17.50 -11.32
C ALA A 125 16.62 -16.84 -10.22
N LEU A 126 16.04 -16.65 -9.04
CA LEU A 126 16.79 -16.16 -7.89
C LEU A 126 17.84 -17.19 -7.46
N THR A 127 19.04 -16.70 -7.16
CA THR A 127 20.09 -17.50 -6.53
C THR A 127 19.68 -17.89 -5.11
N GLU A 128 20.28 -18.94 -4.54
CA GLU A 128 20.02 -19.37 -3.16
C GLU A 128 20.34 -18.27 -2.14
N ARG A 129 21.35 -17.45 -2.40
CA ARG A 129 21.66 -16.26 -1.57
C ARG A 129 20.55 -15.24 -1.62
N GLN A 130 19.98 -14.97 -2.78
CA GLN A 130 18.85 -14.04 -2.94
C GLN A 130 17.57 -14.57 -2.30
N LYS A 131 17.30 -15.87 -2.41
CA LYS A 131 16.16 -16.50 -1.73
C LYS A 131 16.28 -16.35 -0.22
N ARG A 132 17.43 -16.71 0.39
CA ARG A 132 17.67 -16.53 1.83
C ARG A 132 17.54 -15.07 2.28
N PHE A 133 18.01 -14.13 1.46
CA PHE A 133 17.83 -12.71 1.72
C PHE A 133 16.34 -12.32 1.71
N ASN A 134 15.58 -12.76 0.71
CA ASN A 134 14.15 -12.50 0.61
C ASN A 134 13.39 -13.08 1.80
N ASP A 135 13.73 -14.28 2.26
CA ASP A 135 13.14 -14.89 3.45
C ASP A 135 13.42 -14.08 4.73
N ALA A 136 14.64 -13.58 4.87
CA ALA A 136 15.01 -12.74 5.99
C ALA A 136 14.25 -11.39 5.96
N VAL A 137 14.10 -10.77 4.78
CA VAL A 137 13.31 -9.55 4.60
C VAL A 137 11.83 -9.84 4.85
N GLY A 138 11.30 -10.97 4.38
CA GLY A 138 9.91 -11.38 4.59
C GLY A 138 9.55 -11.47 6.08
N ARG A 139 10.39 -12.12 6.88
CA ARG A 139 10.21 -12.18 8.34
C ARG A 139 10.17 -10.80 8.99
N ARG A 140 11.02 -9.87 8.53
CA ARG A 140 11.06 -8.49 9.03
C ARG A 140 9.83 -7.66 8.62
N ARG A 141 9.15 -8.04 7.53
CA ARG A 141 7.94 -7.38 7.03
C ARG A 141 6.63 -7.90 7.64
N ALA A 142 6.65 -9.06 8.29
CA ALA A 142 5.45 -9.65 8.87
C ALA A 142 4.61 -8.70 9.75
N PRO A 143 5.19 -7.77 10.54
CA PRO A 143 4.41 -6.78 11.29
C PRO A 143 3.52 -5.88 10.44
N VAL A 144 3.90 -5.56 9.18
CA VAL A 144 3.06 -4.76 8.25
C VAL A 144 1.76 -5.49 7.96
N GLU A 145 1.82 -6.79 7.74
CA GLU A 145 0.64 -7.61 7.45
C GLU A 145 -0.32 -7.65 8.65
N GLN A 146 0.21 -7.70 9.87
CA GLN A 146 -0.58 -7.62 11.09
C GLN A 146 -1.28 -6.26 11.24
N VAL A 147 -0.61 -5.15 10.88
CA VAL A 147 -1.22 -3.82 10.87
C VAL A 147 -2.41 -3.80 9.90
N PHE A 148 -2.25 -4.31 8.68
CA PHE A 148 -3.35 -4.38 7.73
C PHE A 148 -4.48 -5.33 8.16
N ALA A 149 -4.15 -6.45 8.79
CA ALA A 149 -5.15 -7.37 9.33
C ALA A 149 -6.01 -6.67 10.40
N ARG A 150 -5.40 -5.91 11.30
CA ARG A 150 -6.11 -5.11 12.32
C ARG A 150 -6.93 -3.98 11.72
N LEU A 151 -6.37 -3.20 10.77
CA LEU A 151 -7.11 -2.15 10.08
C LEU A 151 -8.38 -2.68 9.43
N LYS A 152 -8.31 -3.84 8.79
CA LYS A 152 -9.46 -4.44 8.10
C LYS A 152 -10.43 -5.13 9.06
N GLY A 153 -9.93 -5.96 9.95
CA GLY A 153 -10.75 -6.77 10.86
C GLY A 153 -11.32 -5.93 12.00
N ILE A 154 -10.45 -5.32 12.81
CA ILE A 154 -10.89 -4.62 14.03
C ILE A 154 -11.47 -3.24 13.71
N TYR A 155 -10.83 -2.49 12.80
CA TYR A 155 -11.22 -1.11 12.50
C TYR A 155 -12.14 -0.96 11.28
N GLY A 156 -12.52 -2.07 10.65
CA GLY A 156 -13.52 -2.08 9.58
C GLY A 156 -13.09 -1.41 8.28
N MET A 157 -11.78 -1.24 8.05
CA MET A 157 -11.25 -0.65 6.80
C MET A 157 -11.26 -1.60 5.60
N ALA A 158 -11.97 -2.72 5.65
CA ALA A 158 -12.19 -3.56 4.48
C ALA A 158 -13.02 -2.83 3.40
N ARG A 159 -13.79 -1.81 3.80
CA ARG A 159 -14.55 -0.91 2.91
C ARG A 159 -14.31 0.54 3.29
N ALA A 160 -14.27 1.43 2.30
CA ALA A 160 -14.27 2.86 2.54
C ALA A 160 -15.61 3.29 3.19
N ARG A 161 -15.52 4.10 4.23
CA ARG A 161 -16.70 4.61 4.95
C ARG A 161 -17.21 5.94 4.41
N TYR A 162 -16.34 6.68 3.73
CA TYR A 162 -16.61 8.03 3.25
C TYR A 162 -16.43 8.11 1.74
N LEU A 163 -17.12 9.05 1.12
CA LEU A 163 -16.90 9.44 -0.26
C LEU A 163 -15.74 10.45 -0.32
N GLY A 164 -14.90 10.33 -1.33
CA GLY A 164 -13.76 11.21 -1.56
C GLY A 164 -12.47 10.76 -0.87
N LEU A 165 -11.36 11.04 -1.54
CA LEU A 165 -10.01 10.64 -1.10
C LEU A 165 -9.63 11.34 0.22
N ALA A 166 -9.89 12.64 0.35
CA ALA A 166 -9.49 13.43 1.52
C ALA A 166 -10.12 12.91 2.82
N ARG A 167 -11.43 12.59 2.81
CA ARG A 167 -12.13 12.07 3.99
C ARG A 167 -11.63 10.68 4.38
N ASN A 168 -11.38 9.82 3.40
CA ASN A 168 -10.82 8.48 3.64
C ASN A 168 -9.36 8.56 4.12
N GLN A 169 -8.55 9.52 3.64
CA GLN A 169 -7.21 9.79 4.15
C GLN A 169 -7.26 10.23 5.64
N THR A 170 -8.18 11.13 6.00
CA THR A 170 -8.36 11.56 7.39
C THR A 170 -8.79 10.39 8.27
N HIS A 171 -9.72 9.56 7.81
CA HIS A 171 -10.14 8.35 8.52
C HIS A 171 -8.95 7.40 8.74
N LEU A 172 -8.14 7.14 7.72
CA LEU A 172 -6.93 6.32 7.86
C LEU A 172 -5.97 6.90 8.90
N ARG A 173 -5.75 8.22 8.91
CA ARG A 173 -4.87 8.89 9.89
C ARG A 173 -5.37 8.68 11.32
N LEU A 174 -6.67 8.86 11.56
CA LEU A 174 -7.27 8.65 12.88
C LEU A 174 -7.14 7.20 13.35
N LEU A 175 -7.35 6.24 12.47
CA LEU A 175 -7.18 4.82 12.79
C LEU A 175 -5.71 4.47 13.07
N CYS A 176 -4.79 4.99 12.29
CA CYS A 176 -3.35 4.83 12.55
C CYS A 176 -2.95 5.43 13.91
N LEU A 177 -3.47 6.61 14.26
CA LEU A 177 -3.26 7.24 15.55
C LEU A 177 -3.80 6.35 16.69
N ALA A 178 -5.04 5.88 16.57
CA ALA A 178 -5.64 4.99 17.58
C ALA A 178 -4.84 3.70 17.76
N MET A 179 -4.33 3.12 16.66
CA MET A 179 -3.46 1.95 16.71
C MET A 179 -2.13 2.25 17.41
N ASN A 180 -1.53 3.40 17.11
CA ASN A 180 -0.27 3.82 17.71
C ASN A 180 -0.42 4.06 19.22
N ILE A 181 -1.49 4.70 19.67
CA ILE A 181 -1.79 4.89 21.10
C ILE A 181 -1.89 3.53 21.81
N LYS A 182 -2.67 2.59 21.24
CA LYS A 182 -2.77 1.22 21.80
C LYS A 182 -1.43 0.50 21.80
N ARG A 183 -0.62 0.67 20.77
CA ARG A 183 0.68 0.03 20.69
C ARG A 183 1.65 0.64 21.70
N TRP A 184 1.68 1.96 21.79
CA TRP A 184 2.52 2.69 22.72
C TRP A 184 2.24 2.31 24.18
N ALA A 185 0.97 2.15 24.54
CA ALA A 185 0.57 1.77 25.91
C ALA A 185 1.11 0.39 26.38
N VAL A 186 1.56 -0.46 25.44
CA VAL A 186 2.08 -1.80 25.74
C VAL A 186 3.56 -1.98 25.39
N LEU A 187 4.21 -0.92 24.87
CA LEU A 187 5.65 -0.96 24.62
C LEU A 187 6.43 -0.73 25.88
N PRO A 188 7.52 -1.48 26.13
CA PRO A 188 8.45 -1.19 27.21
C PRO A 188 9.10 0.18 26.98
N PRO A 189 9.41 0.95 28.05
CA PRO A 189 9.96 2.31 27.94
C PRO A 189 11.22 2.44 27.05
N ALA A 190 12.05 1.41 27.02
CA ALA A 190 13.28 1.39 26.21
C ALA A 190 13.04 1.33 24.69
N GLU A 191 11.85 0.93 24.23
CA GLU A 191 11.54 0.85 22.82
C GLU A 191 10.93 2.15 22.25
N VAL A 192 10.66 3.12 23.12
CA VAL A 192 10.07 4.43 22.73
C VAL A 192 11.16 5.44 22.35
N THR A 193 12.41 5.19 22.73
CA THR A 193 13.54 6.12 22.57
C THR A 193 14.42 5.84 21.35
N ALA A 194 14.03 4.93 20.44
CA ALA A 194 14.84 4.56 19.28
C ALA A 194 14.50 5.36 18.01
#